data_7c594c4f1028b5d11e19ebf95edfd447
#
_entry.id   7c594c4f1028b5d11e19ebf95edfd447
#
_cell.length_a   1.000
_cell.length_b   1.000
_cell.length_c   1.000
_cell.angle_alpha   90.00
_cell.angle_beta   90.00
_cell.angle_gamma   90.00
#
_symmetry.space_group_name_H-M   'P 1'
#
loop_
_entity.id
_entity.type
_entity.pdbx_description
1 polymer ?
#
loop_
_entity_poly.entity_id
_entity_poly.type
_entity_poly.pdbx_seq_one_letter_code
_entity_poly.pdbx_strand_id
1 'polypeptide(L)'
;MRSAPVSLRAQAIRLLARREYARSELEQRLMAKGAQRSEVGLVLDELIAQGYLSDARFARAMATQKAAGYSRRSIAGALKAKGIARMDIERALAEAETDDDKALRALWQRRFGKPPGDEREKARQVRFLQARGFALSAIFKLLRQAAETAGA
;
A
#
# COMPACT_ATOMS: atom_id res chain seq x y z
N MET A 1 14.04 40.76 -4.84
CA MET A 1 14.27 40.21 -3.51
C MET A 1 14.23 38.70 -3.52
N ARG A 2 15.28 38.06 -3.05
CA ARG A 2 15.28 36.61 -2.90
C ARG A 2 14.56 36.28 -1.60
N SER A 3 13.52 35.43 -1.67
CA SER A 3 12.88 34.91 -0.47
C SER A 3 13.85 34.00 0.28
N ALA A 4 13.77 33.97 1.60
CA ALA A 4 14.59 33.09 2.45
C ALA A 4 14.33 31.62 2.07
N PRO A 5 15.36 30.75 2.08
CA PRO A 5 15.14 29.35 1.83
C PRO A 5 14.18 28.72 2.87
N VAL A 6 13.29 27.88 2.40
CA VAL A 6 12.32 27.19 3.25
C VAL A 6 13.08 26.18 4.14
N SER A 7 12.82 26.21 5.45
CA SER A 7 13.47 25.31 6.39
C SER A 7 13.09 23.86 6.08
N LEU A 8 13.95 22.90 6.49
CA LEU A 8 13.65 21.47 6.36
C LEU A 8 12.33 21.09 7.03
N ARG A 9 12.10 21.63 8.22
CA ARG A 9 10.86 21.38 8.96
C ARG A 9 9.65 21.86 8.18
N ALA A 10 9.71 23.05 7.62
CA ALA A 10 8.60 23.59 6.80
C ALA A 10 8.38 22.77 5.53
N GLN A 11 9.45 22.32 4.87
CA GLN A 11 9.35 21.43 3.71
C GLN A 11 8.65 20.14 4.06
N ALA A 12 9.06 19.52 5.18
CA ALA A 12 8.46 18.26 5.66
C ALA A 12 6.98 18.45 5.99
N ILE A 13 6.63 19.52 6.68
CA ILE A 13 5.24 19.81 7.05
C ILE A 13 4.37 20.03 5.81
N ARG A 14 4.88 20.69 4.79
CA ARG A 14 4.16 20.85 3.51
C ARG A 14 3.83 19.52 2.86
N LEU A 15 4.77 18.58 2.89
CA LEU A 15 4.55 17.25 2.35
C LEU A 15 3.52 16.48 3.21
N LEU A 16 3.67 16.52 4.52
CA LEU A 16 2.76 15.84 5.46
C LEU A 16 1.34 16.44 5.44
N ALA A 17 1.19 17.70 5.06
CA ALA A 17 -0.12 18.31 4.89
C ALA A 17 -0.91 17.72 3.72
N ARG A 18 -0.22 17.11 2.75
CA ARG A 18 -0.85 16.50 1.58
C ARG A 18 -1.27 15.06 1.82
N ARG A 19 -0.45 14.29 2.52
CA ARG A 19 -0.72 12.89 2.84
C ARG A 19 0.19 12.41 3.96
N GLU A 20 -0.10 11.24 4.50
CA GLU A 20 0.82 10.55 5.39
C GLU A 20 2.05 10.07 4.61
N TYR A 21 3.19 10.08 5.28
CA TYR A 21 4.46 9.58 4.76
C TYR A 21 5.05 8.59 5.76
N ALA A 22 5.72 7.56 5.27
CA ALA A 22 6.62 6.79 6.12
C ALA A 22 7.87 7.62 6.41
N ARG A 23 8.50 7.41 7.56
CA ARG A 23 9.74 8.11 7.91
C ARG A 23 10.80 7.96 6.79
N SER A 24 10.97 6.75 6.30
CA SER A 24 11.96 6.46 5.24
C SER A 24 11.69 7.23 3.95
N GLU A 25 10.42 7.35 3.56
CA GLU A 25 10.03 8.11 2.37
C GLU A 25 10.34 9.60 2.52
N LEU A 26 9.97 10.15 3.67
CA LEU A 26 10.17 11.57 3.95
C LEU A 26 11.66 11.90 4.02
N GLU A 27 12.45 11.02 4.64
CA GLU A 27 13.91 11.13 4.69
C GLU A 27 14.50 11.21 3.29
N GLN A 28 14.14 10.26 2.41
CA GLN A 28 14.64 10.22 1.04
C GLN A 28 14.22 11.47 0.26
N ARG A 29 12.99 11.91 0.47
CA ARG A 29 12.44 13.08 -0.21
C ARG A 29 13.21 14.36 0.13
N LEU A 30 13.52 14.55 1.41
CA LEU A 30 14.26 15.72 1.90
C LEU A 30 15.73 15.65 1.49
N MET A 31 16.33 14.47 1.53
CA MET A 31 17.72 14.27 1.10
C MET A 31 17.88 14.51 -0.41
N ALA A 32 16.92 14.13 -1.21
CA ALA A 32 16.94 14.36 -2.66
C ALA A 32 16.98 15.84 -3.03
N LYS A 33 16.56 16.72 -2.12
CA LYS A 33 16.62 18.17 -2.29
C LYS A 33 17.92 18.78 -1.81
N GLY A 34 18.91 17.94 -1.42
CA GLY A 34 20.26 18.38 -1.02
C GLY A 34 20.49 18.49 0.48
N ALA A 35 19.49 18.13 1.31
CA ALA A 35 19.66 18.19 2.76
C ALA A 35 20.60 17.08 3.27
N GLN A 36 21.33 17.35 4.35
CA GLN A 36 22.20 16.37 4.95
C GLN A 36 21.43 15.41 5.84
N ARG A 37 21.84 14.16 5.84
CA ARG A 37 21.18 13.08 6.57
C ARG A 37 21.02 13.36 8.07
N SER A 38 22.06 13.91 8.70
CA SER A 38 22.05 14.23 10.12
C SER A 38 20.99 15.28 10.47
N GLU A 39 20.87 16.32 9.65
CA GLU A 39 19.88 17.38 9.82
C GLU A 39 18.48 16.84 9.60
N VAL A 40 18.29 16.04 8.57
CA VAL A 40 17.01 15.40 8.26
C VAL A 40 16.55 14.52 9.43
N GLY A 41 17.45 13.69 9.97
CA GLY A 41 17.15 12.82 11.10
C GLY A 41 16.62 13.57 12.32
N LEU A 42 17.25 14.68 12.66
CA LEU A 42 16.81 15.51 13.80
C LEU A 42 15.40 16.10 13.58
N VAL A 43 15.16 16.61 12.38
CA VAL A 43 13.83 17.16 12.04
C VAL A 43 12.76 16.08 12.10
N LEU A 44 13.04 14.89 11.54
CA LEU A 44 12.08 13.78 11.54
C LEU A 44 11.78 13.30 12.95
N ASP A 45 12.79 13.22 13.83
CA ASP A 45 12.58 12.84 15.21
C ASP A 45 11.68 13.83 15.94
N GLU A 46 11.85 15.14 15.71
CA GLU A 46 10.97 16.17 16.27
C GLU A 46 9.53 16.03 15.77
N LEU A 47 9.37 15.80 14.47
CA LEU A 47 8.03 15.64 13.86
C LEU A 47 7.32 14.40 14.40
N ILE A 48 8.06 13.33 14.66
CA ILE A 48 7.50 12.12 15.30
C ILE A 48 7.05 12.45 16.72
N ALA A 49 7.90 13.11 17.50
CA ALA A 49 7.58 13.47 18.87
C ALA A 49 6.37 14.40 18.97
N GLN A 50 6.18 15.27 17.98
CA GLN A 50 5.05 16.20 17.90
C GLN A 50 3.80 15.59 17.27
N GLY A 51 3.87 14.35 16.79
CA GLY A 51 2.73 13.66 16.19
C GLY A 51 2.44 13.98 14.73
N TYR A 52 3.28 14.76 14.06
CA TYR A 52 3.10 15.09 12.64
C TYR A 52 3.50 13.95 11.70
N LEU A 53 4.45 13.13 12.12
CA LEU A 53 4.96 12.00 11.33
C LEU A 53 4.71 10.71 12.10
N SER A 54 4.08 9.73 11.46
CA SER A 54 3.78 8.46 12.11
C SER A 54 3.74 7.31 11.10
N ASP A 55 4.67 6.37 11.24
CA ASP A 55 4.68 5.14 10.44
C ASP A 55 3.40 4.33 10.65
N ALA A 56 2.88 4.31 11.87
CA ALA A 56 1.64 3.59 12.17
C ALA A 56 0.44 4.17 11.40
N ARG A 57 0.32 5.49 11.33
CA ARG A 57 -0.75 6.13 10.55
C ARG A 57 -0.56 5.90 9.05
N PHE A 58 0.68 5.98 8.56
CA PHE A 58 1.00 5.67 7.16
C PHE A 58 0.56 4.24 6.83
N ALA A 59 0.91 3.29 7.68
CA ALA A 59 0.55 1.88 7.48
C ALA A 59 -0.96 1.69 7.41
N ARG A 60 -1.72 2.31 8.31
CA ARG A 60 -3.18 2.23 8.30
C ARG A 60 -3.78 2.82 7.04
N ALA A 61 -3.30 3.98 6.62
CA ALA A 61 -3.79 4.63 5.41
C ALA A 61 -3.55 3.76 4.17
N MET A 62 -2.35 3.18 4.04
CA MET A 62 -2.02 2.29 2.93
C MET A 62 -2.85 1.00 2.97
N ALA A 63 -2.97 0.36 4.13
CA ALA A 63 -3.74 -0.87 4.27
C ALA A 63 -5.22 -0.65 3.91
N THR A 64 -5.81 0.43 4.36
CA THR A 64 -7.19 0.79 4.04
C THR A 64 -7.36 1.02 2.53
N GLN A 65 -6.45 1.77 1.93
CA GLN A 65 -6.51 2.08 0.51
C GLN A 65 -6.37 0.83 -0.37
N LYS A 66 -5.50 -0.09 0.02
CA LYS A 66 -5.15 -1.28 -0.79
C LYS A 66 -5.97 -2.53 -0.46
N ALA A 67 -6.74 -2.53 0.62
CA ALA A 67 -7.47 -3.71 1.11
C ALA A 67 -8.44 -4.29 0.08
N ALA A 68 -9.02 -3.47 -0.80
CA ALA A 68 -10.01 -3.92 -1.79
C ALA A 68 -9.39 -4.45 -3.09
N GLY A 69 -8.07 -4.36 -3.27
CA GLY A 69 -7.45 -4.71 -4.54
C GLY A 69 -6.13 -5.47 -4.44
N TYR A 70 -5.66 -5.75 -3.22
CA TYR A 70 -4.38 -6.42 -2.98
C TYR A 70 -4.51 -7.42 -1.84
N SER A 71 -3.70 -8.48 -1.88
CA SER A 71 -3.66 -9.45 -0.78
C SER A 71 -2.98 -8.85 0.45
N ARG A 72 -3.23 -9.45 1.63
CA ARG A 72 -2.53 -9.10 2.87
C ARG A 72 -1.02 -9.16 2.69
N ARG A 73 -0.53 -10.22 2.05
CA ARG A 73 0.89 -10.41 1.80
C ARG A 73 1.48 -9.29 0.95
N SER A 74 0.78 -8.87 -0.08
CA SER A 74 1.21 -7.77 -0.96
C SER A 74 1.28 -6.45 -0.20
N ILE A 75 0.27 -6.15 0.60
CA ILE A 75 0.22 -4.94 1.43
C ILE A 75 1.37 -4.95 2.46
N ALA A 76 1.54 -6.09 3.15
CA ALA A 76 2.62 -6.24 4.14
C ALA A 76 4.00 -6.06 3.50
N GLY A 77 4.22 -6.62 2.31
CA GLY A 77 5.47 -6.46 1.57
C GLY A 77 5.75 -5.01 1.19
N ALA A 78 4.72 -4.29 0.73
CA ALA A 78 4.84 -2.87 0.39
C ALA A 78 5.18 -2.03 1.62
N LEU A 79 4.55 -2.30 2.76
CA LEU A 79 4.84 -1.61 4.01
C LEU A 79 6.24 -1.92 4.54
N LYS A 80 6.65 -3.19 4.45
CA LYS A 80 8.00 -3.60 4.83
C LYS A 80 9.06 -2.89 3.98
N ALA A 81 8.82 -2.74 2.69
CA ALA A 81 9.71 -2.02 1.78
C ALA A 81 9.85 -0.54 2.16
N LYS A 82 8.86 0.03 2.83
CA LYS A 82 8.88 1.40 3.35
C LYS A 82 9.49 1.51 4.75
N GLY A 83 10.03 0.41 5.27
CA GLY A 83 10.68 0.41 6.58
C GLY A 83 9.73 0.39 7.77
N ILE A 84 8.47 0.03 7.56
CA ILE A 84 7.49 -0.01 8.64
C ILE A 84 7.76 -1.22 9.54
N ALA A 85 7.70 -1.02 10.85
CA ALA A 85 7.90 -2.08 11.83
C ALA A 85 6.80 -3.14 11.75
N ARG A 86 7.19 -4.40 11.99
CA ARG A 86 6.28 -5.55 11.90
C ARG A 86 4.98 -5.36 12.68
N MET A 87 5.07 -4.87 13.91
CA MET A 87 3.88 -4.66 14.76
C MET A 87 2.92 -3.65 14.15
N ASP A 88 3.45 -2.58 13.55
CA ASP A 88 2.64 -1.58 12.89
C ASP A 88 1.96 -2.15 11.64
N ILE A 89 2.65 -3.02 10.91
CA ILE A 89 2.09 -3.71 9.75
C ILE A 89 0.94 -4.62 10.19
N GLU A 90 1.16 -5.47 11.18
CA GLU A 90 0.14 -6.40 11.69
C GLU A 90 -1.09 -5.66 12.19
N ARG A 91 -0.89 -4.58 12.94
CA ARG A 91 -1.98 -3.76 13.45
C ARG A 91 -2.77 -3.09 12.33
N ALA A 92 -2.07 -2.55 11.32
CA ALA A 92 -2.71 -1.91 10.19
C ALA A 92 -3.58 -2.89 9.38
N LEU A 93 -3.09 -4.12 9.15
CA LEU A 93 -3.84 -5.14 8.44
C LEU A 93 -5.08 -5.59 9.24
N ALA A 94 -4.94 -5.72 10.55
CA ALA A 94 -6.06 -6.09 11.42
C ALA A 94 -7.12 -4.99 11.45
N GLU A 95 -6.74 -3.73 11.60
CA GLU A 95 -7.66 -2.60 11.63
C GLU A 95 -8.37 -2.38 10.29
N ALA A 96 -7.71 -2.68 9.18
CA ALA A 96 -8.31 -2.61 7.84
C ALA A 96 -9.24 -3.80 7.54
N GLU A 97 -9.32 -4.77 8.46
CA GLU A 97 -10.14 -5.97 8.31
C GLU A 97 -9.88 -6.71 6.99
N THR A 98 -8.61 -6.85 6.65
CA THR A 98 -8.19 -7.47 5.38
C THR A 98 -8.63 -8.94 5.32
N ASP A 99 -9.27 -9.31 4.21
CA ASP A 99 -9.75 -10.65 3.93
C ASP A 99 -9.44 -10.96 2.46
N ASP A 100 -8.50 -11.87 2.22
CA ASP A 100 -8.02 -12.17 0.87
C ASP A 100 -9.11 -12.74 -0.04
N ASP A 101 -9.97 -13.62 0.45
CA ASP A 101 -11.06 -14.17 -0.36
C ASP A 101 -12.02 -13.10 -0.81
N LYS A 102 -12.43 -12.24 0.11
CA LYS A 102 -13.34 -11.14 -0.17
C LYS A 102 -12.73 -10.13 -1.14
N ALA A 103 -11.47 -9.77 -0.91
CA ALA A 103 -10.74 -8.83 -1.77
C ALA A 103 -10.57 -9.39 -3.19
N LEU A 104 -10.20 -10.67 -3.30
CA LEU A 104 -10.03 -11.35 -4.58
C LEU A 104 -11.32 -11.37 -5.39
N ARG A 105 -12.42 -11.76 -4.77
CA ARG A 105 -13.74 -11.80 -5.43
C ARG A 105 -14.20 -10.42 -5.88
N ALA A 106 -14.06 -9.43 -5.03
CA ALA A 106 -14.45 -8.06 -5.34
C ALA A 106 -13.61 -7.49 -6.48
N LEU A 107 -12.30 -7.74 -6.48
CA LEU A 107 -11.40 -7.30 -7.53
C LEU A 107 -11.72 -7.97 -8.86
N TRP A 108 -11.91 -9.30 -8.85
CA TRP A 108 -12.25 -10.05 -10.05
C TRP A 108 -13.58 -9.57 -10.64
N GLN A 109 -14.62 -9.41 -9.80
CA GLN A 109 -15.93 -8.95 -10.22
C GLN A 109 -15.86 -7.57 -10.87
N ARG A 110 -15.10 -6.67 -10.27
CA ARG A 110 -14.95 -5.30 -10.75
C ARG A 110 -14.14 -5.20 -12.05
N ARG A 111 -13.10 -6.02 -12.15
CA ARG A 111 -12.16 -5.96 -13.28
C ARG A 111 -12.61 -6.78 -14.47
N PHE A 112 -13.13 -7.96 -14.25
CA PHE A 112 -13.51 -8.90 -15.31
C PHE A 112 -15.00 -9.21 -15.30
N GLY A 113 -15.54 -9.68 -14.20
CA GLY A 113 -16.96 -9.96 -14.01
C GLY A 113 -17.49 -11.17 -14.77
N LYS A 114 -16.68 -11.78 -15.63
CA LYS A 114 -17.06 -12.94 -16.46
C LYS A 114 -15.95 -13.97 -16.42
N PRO A 115 -16.30 -15.28 -16.37
CA PRO A 115 -15.30 -16.34 -16.52
C PRO A 115 -14.55 -16.20 -17.83
N PRO A 116 -13.26 -16.62 -17.88
CA PRO A 116 -12.51 -16.57 -19.13
C PRO A 116 -13.10 -17.53 -20.17
N GLY A 117 -13.20 -17.06 -21.41
CA GLY A 117 -13.79 -17.81 -22.51
C GLY A 117 -12.81 -18.80 -23.18
N ASP A 118 -11.51 -18.61 -22.98
CA ASP A 118 -10.45 -19.46 -23.52
C ASP A 118 -9.22 -19.43 -22.62
N GLU A 119 -8.21 -20.22 -22.97
CA GLU A 119 -6.98 -20.32 -22.18
C GLU A 119 -6.18 -19.00 -22.15
N ARG A 120 -6.23 -18.22 -23.21
CA ARG A 120 -5.55 -16.93 -23.28
C ARG A 120 -6.15 -15.93 -22.31
N GLU A 121 -7.46 -15.84 -22.27
CA GLU A 121 -8.17 -14.98 -21.32
C GLU A 121 -7.94 -15.45 -19.89
N LYS A 122 -7.95 -16.75 -19.66
CA LYS A 122 -7.67 -17.35 -18.36
C LYS A 122 -6.27 -16.94 -17.88
N ALA A 123 -5.26 -17.07 -18.73
CA ALA A 123 -3.89 -16.68 -18.40
C ALA A 123 -3.81 -15.18 -18.06
N ARG A 124 -4.53 -14.35 -18.80
CA ARG A 124 -4.57 -12.89 -18.54
C ARG A 124 -5.20 -12.56 -17.19
N GLN A 125 -6.33 -13.19 -16.87
CA GLN A 125 -6.99 -12.99 -15.58
C GLN A 125 -6.11 -13.48 -14.43
N VAL A 126 -5.50 -14.65 -14.57
CA VAL A 126 -4.61 -15.23 -13.55
C VAL A 126 -3.41 -14.31 -13.31
N ARG A 127 -2.75 -13.84 -14.37
CA ARG A 127 -1.58 -12.95 -14.24
C ARG A 127 -1.94 -11.65 -13.51
N PHE A 128 -3.09 -11.06 -13.84
CA PHE A 128 -3.53 -9.82 -13.18
C PHE A 128 -3.74 -10.03 -11.68
N LEU A 129 -4.47 -11.09 -11.32
CA LEU A 129 -4.78 -11.37 -9.91
C LEU A 129 -3.54 -11.79 -9.13
N GLN A 130 -2.64 -12.56 -9.76
CA GLN A 130 -1.39 -12.96 -9.14
C GLN A 130 -0.48 -11.76 -8.89
N ALA A 131 -0.45 -10.79 -9.81
CA ALA A 131 0.33 -9.56 -9.64
C ALA A 131 -0.16 -8.71 -8.46
N ARG A 132 -1.42 -8.89 -8.06
CA ARG A 132 -1.98 -8.22 -6.86
C ARG A 132 -1.72 -9.02 -5.58
N GLY A 133 -0.97 -10.12 -5.68
CA GLY A 133 -0.49 -10.89 -4.54
C GLY A 133 -1.36 -12.08 -4.14
N PHE A 134 -2.43 -12.37 -4.88
CA PHE A 134 -3.32 -13.48 -4.54
C PHE A 134 -2.72 -14.82 -4.93
N ALA A 135 -2.96 -15.84 -4.11
CA ALA A 135 -2.45 -17.19 -4.32
C ALA A 135 -3.10 -17.85 -5.54
N LEU A 136 -2.32 -18.60 -6.33
CA LEU A 136 -2.83 -19.32 -7.51
C LEU A 136 -3.97 -20.25 -7.17
N SER A 137 -3.89 -20.97 -6.03
CA SER A 137 -4.95 -21.88 -5.59
C SER A 137 -6.27 -21.16 -5.38
N ALA A 138 -6.24 -19.97 -4.78
CA ALA A 138 -7.43 -19.16 -4.56
C ALA A 138 -8.00 -18.63 -5.87
N ILE A 139 -7.11 -18.21 -6.78
CA ILE A 139 -7.50 -17.71 -8.11
C ILE A 139 -8.21 -18.82 -8.91
N PHE A 140 -7.61 -20.01 -8.98
CA PHE A 140 -8.21 -21.13 -9.72
C PHE A 140 -9.54 -21.56 -9.11
N LYS A 141 -9.64 -21.57 -7.79
CA LYS A 141 -10.90 -21.87 -7.10
C LYS A 141 -11.99 -20.87 -7.49
N LEU A 142 -11.66 -19.58 -7.47
CA LEU A 142 -12.57 -18.52 -7.87
C LEU A 142 -13.05 -18.71 -9.32
N LEU A 143 -12.13 -18.96 -10.24
CA LEU A 143 -12.47 -19.12 -11.67
C LEU A 143 -13.34 -20.35 -11.90
N ARG A 144 -13.09 -21.47 -11.19
CA ARG A 144 -13.95 -22.66 -11.26
C ARG A 144 -15.37 -22.34 -10.78
N GLN A 145 -15.49 -21.68 -9.64
CA GLN A 145 -16.78 -21.31 -9.07
C GLN A 145 -17.55 -20.35 -10.00
N ALA A 146 -16.84 -19.41 -10.61
CA ALA A 146 -17.45 -18.48 -11.56
C ALA A 146 -17.96 -19.20 -12.81
N ALA A 147 -17.21 -20.18 -13.32
CA ALA A 147 -17.62 -20.99 -14.47
C ALA A 147 -18.84 -21.85 -14.16
N GLU A 148 -18.88 -22.46 -12.98
CA GLU A 148 -20.03 -23.23 -12.51
C GLU A 148 -21.29 -22.39 -12.40
N THR A 149 -21.15 -21.20 -11.83
CA THR A 149 -22.27 -20.26 -11.68
C THR A 149 -22.77 -19.77 -13.04
N ALA A 150 -21.89 -19.51 -13.98
CA ALA A 150 -22.24 -19.06 -15.33
C ALA A 150 -22.90 -20.17 -16.16
N GLY A 151 -22.56 -21.43 -15.89
CA GLY A 151 -23.12 -22.60 -16.57
C GLY A 151 -24.46 -23.08 -16.01
N ALA A 152 -24.91 -22.48 -14.91
CA ALA A 152 -26.18 -22.84 -14.28
C ALA A 152 -27.40 -22.09 -14.96
#